data_a27337b00bf0b75947067794684c41b2
#
_entry.id   a27337b00bf0b75947067794684c41b2
#
_cell.length_a   1.000
_cell.length_b   1.000
_cell.length_c   1.000
_cell.angle_alpha   90.00
_cell.angle_beta   90.00
_cell.angle_gamma   90.00
#
_symmetry.space_group_name_H-M   'P 1'
#
loop_
_entity.id
_entity.type
_entity.pdbx_description
1 polymer ?
#
loop_
_entity_poly.entity_id
_entity_poly.type
_entity_poly.pdbx_seq_one_letter_code
_entity_poly.pdbx_strand_id
1 'polypeptide(L)'
;MGDKFLGLFIEKTFYNELFSKLKSHIYLHRDEIKVRFYTLSLISYKALDDFTVKEWKIHSCLEKKLYKRPSGYRKNAKETVWDKAKDEQGVVKNPITKKVMDIEEPWDMGHKPGHEFRKLQQSAADRKITRKQFLDEYNNPNSYRPELPKSNRSHICEDKMDFYFGPWFWRKGLTIEYDKKEIARKLLDNVGGTPRVYAFKDESGKEIDIFCGADSPIEHVSSYSTVGLSDYTLNKKIDDKSLRAEIIGSTDSRNDLFPNIISDCAFKVMDGSSPCMPGTVFLNAIDNYYLDSNMKHMLLTIPFLWELHDLEFDHEYVTWLFAVPISESEYHFFVENGYQKLEMLFEKKQIDIYDLNRSPVV
;
A
#
# COMPACT_ATOMS: atom_id res chain seq x y z
N MET A 1 0.19 -29.15 -6.32
CA MET A 1 0.03 -28.58 -4.98
C MET A 1 -0.19 -27.10 -5.22
N GLY A 2 -1.41 -26.63 -4.97
CA GLY A 2 -1.84 -25.32 -5.44
C GLY A 2 -1.15 -24.20 -4.72
N ASP A 3 -0.68 -23.25 -5.49
CA ASP A 3 -0.10 -22.00 -5.04
C ASP A 3 -1.16 -21.17 -4.35
N LYS A 4 -0.99 -21.06 -3.06
CA LYS A 4 -1.91 -20.35 -2.21
C LYS A 4 -1.28 -19.04 -1.78
N PHE A 5 -1.18 -18.11 -2.69
CA PHE A 5 -0.99 -16.72 -2.33
C PHE A 5 -2.34 -16.11 -2.04
N LEU A 6 -2.49 -15.75 -0.83
CA LEU A 6 -3.71 -15.23 -0.29
C LEU A 6 -3.58 -13.74 -0.01
N GLY A 7 -3.48 -12.96 -1.06
CA GLY A 7 -3.93 -11.59 -0.97
C GLY A 7 -5.35 -11.49 -0.43
N LEU A 8 -6.09 -12.62 -0.45
CA LEU A 8 -7.45 -12.74 0.06
C LEU A 8 -7.76 -14.11 0.65
N PHE A 9 -6.80 -15.01 0.89
CA PHE A 9 -7.05 -16.40 1.28
C PHE A 9 -8.03 -17.14 0.33
N ILE A 10 -7.95 -16.91 -0.97
CA ILE A 10 -8.95 -17.36 -1.93
C ILE A 10 -8.25 -18.06 -3.07
N GLU A 11 -8.68 -19.28 -3.37
CA GLU A 11 -8.22 -19.97 -4.58
C GLU A 11 -8.56 -19.15 -5.84
N LYS A 12 -7.67 -19.20 -6.85
CA LYS A 12 -7.76 -18.46 -8.12
C LYS A 12 -9.16 -18.48 -8.74
N THR A 13 -9.83 -19.64 -8.72
CA THR A 13 -11.17 -19.83 -9.28
C THR A 13 -12.21 -19.00 -8.54
N PHE A 14 -12.13 -18.99 -7.22
CA PHE A 14 -13.06 -18.25 -6.38
C PHE A 14 -12.84 -16.73 -6.50
N TYR A 15 -11.59 -16.28 -6.59
CA TYR A 15 -11.28 -14.87 -6.82
C TYR A 15 -11.89 -14.36 -8.12
N ASN A 16 -11.77 -15.13 -9.19
CA ASN A 16 -12.35 -14.78 -10.49
C ASN A 16 -13.89 -14.74 -10.46
N GLU A 17 -14.55 -15.67 -9.75
CA GLU A 17 -16.00 -15.66 -9.58
C GLU A 17 -16.47 -14.50 -8.72
N LEU A 18 -15.75 -14.22 -7.61
CA LEU A 18 -16.05 -13.09 -6.75
C LEU A 18 -15.87 -11.76 -7.50
N PHE A 19 -14.77 -11.63 -8.25
CA PHE A 19 -14.51 -10.44 -9.06
C PHE A 19 -15.52 -10.27 -10.18
N SER A 20 -15.94 -11.34 -10.83
CA SER A 20 -17.00 -11.30 -11.85
C SER A 20 -18.33 -10.82 -11.26
N LYS A 21 -18.69 -11.30 -10.08
CA LYS A 21 -19.89 -10.87 -9.35
C LYS A 21 -19.79 -9.44 -8.81
N LEU A 22 -18.62 -9.01 -8.36
CA LEU A 22 -18.35 -7.66 -7.87
C LEU A 22 -18.18 -6.63 -9.01
N LYS A 23 -17.63 -7.03 -10.13
CA LYS A 23 -17.30 -6.16 -11.28
C LYS A 23 -18.55 -5.45 -11.82
N SER A 24 -19.67 -6.15 -11.94
CA SER A 24 -20.95 -5.56 -12.37
C SER A 24 -21.50 -4.50 -11.42
N HIS A 25 -21.12 -4.53 -10.13
CA HIS A 25 -21.57 -3.59 -9.11
C HIS A 25 -20.59 -2.45 -8.87
N ILE A 26 -19.28 -2.71 -9.05
CA ILE A 26 -18.21 -1.69 -8.93
C ILE A 26 -18.33 -0.64 -10.05
N TYR A 27 -18.68 -1.05 -11.27
CA TYR A 27 -18.91 -0.14 -12.39
C TYR A 27 -20.11 0.80 -12.20
N LEU A 28 -21.13 0.38 -11.44
CA LEU A 28 -22.34 1.16 -11.21
C LEU A 28 -22.20 2.22 -10.09
N HIS A 29 -21.19 2.12 -9.22
CA HIS A 29 -21.05 2.97 -8.04
C HIS A 29 -19.59 3.36 -7.77
N ARG A 30 -18.88 3.82 -8.79
CA ARG A 30 -17.44 4.16 -8.75
C ARG A 30 -17.08 5.13 -7.62
N ASP A 31 -17.97 6.04 -7.27
CA ASP A 31 -17.72 7.08 -6.25
C ASP A 31 -18.12 6.67 -4.82
N GLU A 32 -18.90 5.61 -4.66
CA GLU A 32 -19.41 5.18 -3.35
C GLU A 32 -18.75 3.93 -2.79
N ILE A 33 -18.11 3.11 -3.62
CA ILE A 33 -17.49 1.85 -3.18
C ILE A 33 -15.99 2.03 -3.07
N LYS A 34 -15.55 2.59 -1.97
CA LYS A 34 -14.18 2.38 -1.47
C LYS A 34 -14.10 0.96 -0.91
N VAL A 35 -14.14 -0.03 -1.81
CA VAL A 35 -14.01 -1.44 -1.44
C VAL A 35 -12.58 -1.62 -0.96
N ARG A 36 -12.43 -1.74 0.33
CA ARG A 36 -11.18 -2.18 0.93
C ARG A 36 -11.21 -3.69 0.94
N PHE A 37 -10.42 -4.29 0.09
CA PHE A 37 -10.27 -5.75 -0.02
C PHE A 37 -9.89 -6.44 1.29
N TYR A 38 -9.33 -5.68 2.24
CA TYR A 38 -8.99 -6.17 3.58
C TYR A 38 -10.15 -6.82 4.33
N THR A 39 -11.38 -6.34 4.10
CA THR A 39 -12.55 -6.89 4.80
C THR A 39 -12.93 -8.25 4.25
N LEU A 40 -12.61 -8.53 2.99
CA LEU A 40 -12.93 -9.80 2.34
C LEU A 40 -12.04 -10.95 2.83
N SER A 41 -10.80 -10.67 3.20
CA SER A 41 -9.88 -11.68 3.77
C SER A 41 -10.34 -12.22 5.14
N LEU A 42 -11.26 -11.54 5.81
CA LEU A 42 -11.79 -11.93 7.11
C LEU A 42 -13.14 -12.66 7.04
N ILE A 43 -13.72 -12.77 5.85
CA ILE A 43 -15.00 -13.46 5.64
C ILE A 43 -14.72 -14.92 5.30
N SER A 44 -15.31 -15.86 6.06
CA SER A 44 -15.13 -17.27 5.77
C SER A 44 -15.79 -17.67 4.44
N TYR A 45 -15.18 -18.62 3.75
CA TYR A 45 -15.61 -19.12 2.44
C TYR A 45 -17.12 -19.38 2.31
N LYS A 46 -17.75 -19.83 3.38
CA LYS A 46 -19.18 -20.16 3.43
C LYS A 46 -20.10 -18.94 3.49
N ALA A 47 -19.60 -17.79 3.93
CA ALA A 47 -20.35 -16.55 4.04
C ALA A 47 -20.36 -15.75 2.73
N LEU A 48 -19.49 -16.08 1.78
CA LEU A 48 -19.36 -15.37 0.52
C LEU A 48 -20.37 -15.81 -0.55
N ASP A 49 -20.82 -17.07 -0.53
CA ASP A 49 -21.80 -17.58 -1.47
C ASP A 49 -23.19 -16.89 -1.32
N ASP A 50 -23.49 -16.39 -0.10
CA ASP A 50 -24.75 -15.72 0.23
C ASP A 50 -24.60 -14.19 0.37
N PHE A 51 -23.40 -13.63 0.11
CA PHE A 51 -23.10 -12.24 0.45
C PHE A 51 -23.24 -11.30 -0.73
N THR A 52 -24.20 -10.39 -0.67
CA THR A 52 -24.38 -9.34 -1.67
C THR A 52 -23.61 -8.07 -1.28
N VAL A 53 -23.20 -7.25 -2.28
CA VAL A 53 -22.55 -5.95 -2.04
C VAL A 53 -23.38 -5.04 -1.12
N LYS A 54 -24.70 -5.18 -1.16
CA LYS A 54 -25.63 -4.43 -0.29
C LYS A 54 -25.51 -4.89 1.17
N GLU A 55 -25.43 -6.19 1.40
CA GLU A 55 -25.24 -6.78 2.73
C GLU A 55 -23.87 -6.44 3.29
N TRP A 56 -22.84 -6.44 2.46
CA TRP A 56 -21.50 -6.00 2.84
C TRP A 56 -21.49 -4.51 3.27
N LYS A 57 -22.13 -3.60 2.52
CA LYS A 57 -22.29 -2.19 2.93
C LYS A 57 -22.97 -2.07 4.30
N ILE A 58 -24.04 -2.83 4.51
CA ILE A 58 -24.78 -2.85 5.77
C ILE A 58 -23.87 -3.38 6.90
N HIS A 59 -23.15 -4.46 6.65
CA HIS A 59 -22.26 -5.07 7.64
C HIS A 59 -21.10 -4.13 8.00
N SER A 60 -20.41 -3.55 7.03
CA SER A 60 -19.35 -2.57 7.25
C SER A 60 -19.84 -1.33 8.01
N CYS A 61 -21.04 -0.84 7.69
CA CYS A 61 -21.66 0.27 8.43
C CYS A 61 -22.02 -0.11 9.87
N LEU A 62 -22.49 -1.35 10.10
CA LEU A 62 -22.83 -1.84 11.43
C LEU A 62 -21.57 -2.03 12.27
N GLU A 63 -20.49 -2.59 11.70
CA GLU A 63 -19.21 -2.74 12.40
C GLU A 63 -18.61 -1.40 12.80
N LYS A 64 -18.63 -0.39 11.93
CA LYS A 64 -18.20 0.97 12.28
C LYS A 64 -18.98 1.58 13.45
N LYS A 65 -20.27 1.24 13.59
CA LYS A 65 -21.10 1.71 14.72
C LYS A 65 -20.60 1.21 16.07
N LEU A 66 -19.90 0.06 16.12
CA LEU A 66 -19.28 -0.46 17.34
C LEU A 66 -18.11 0.40 17.79
N TYR A 67 -17.44 1.09 16.87
CA TYR A 67 -16.25 1.91 17.11
C TYR A 67 -16.58 3.42 17.10
N LYS A 68 -17.65 3.81 17.78
CA LYS A 68 -18.01 5.22 17.93
C LYS A 68 -16.91 6.00 18.66
N ARG A 69 -16.71 7.25 18.23
CA ARG A 69 -15.77 8.15 18.90
C ARG A 69 -16.14 8.29 20.38
N PRO A 70 -15.19 8.05 21.29
CA PRO A 70 -15.41 8.33 22.71
C PRO A 70 -15.67 9.82 22.95
N SER A 71 -16.41 10.12 24.02
CA SER A 71 -16.70 11.51 24.43
C SER A 71 -15.50 12.24 25.05
N GLY A 72 -14.43 11.51 25.35
CA GLY A 72 -13.23 12.07 25.96
C GLY A 72 -12.07 11.09 25.94
N TYR A 73 -10.96 11.53 26.51
CA TYR A 73 -9.73 10.77 26.61
C TYR A 73 -9.54 10.23 28.04
N ARG A 74 -8.66 9.24 28.22
CA ARG A 74 -8.27 8.75 29.55
C ARG A 74 -7.55 9.85 30.33
N LYS A 75 -7.59 9.72 31.65
CA LYS A 75 -6.84 10.59 32.57
C LYS A 75 -5.36 10.61 32.15
N ASN A 76 -4.75 11.78 32.19
CA ASN A 76 -3.36 12.07 31.86
C ASN A 76 -2.99 11.89 30.36
N ALA A 77 -3.93 11.55 29.48
CA ALA A 77 -3.62 11.40 28.04
C ALA A 77 -3.20 12.75 27.44
N LYS A 78 -3.87 13.83 27.85
CA LYS A 78 -3.62 15.18 27.35
C LYS A 78 -2.24 15.68 27.80
N GLU A 79 -1.91 15.49 29.07
CA GLU A 79 -0.61 15.86 29.65
C GLU A 79 0.53 15.06 28.98
N THR A 80 0.32 13.76 28.76
CA THR A 80 1.32 12.91 28.08
C THR A 80 1.58 13.36 26.63
N VAL A 81 0.54 13.79 25.91
CA VAL A 81 0.70 14.32 24.54
C VAL A 81 1.48 15.63 24.56
N TRP A 82 1.21 16.49 25.53
CA TRP A 82 1.93 17.75 25.70
C TRP A 82 3.40 17.51 25.98
N ASP A 83 3.71 16.66 26.97
CA ASP A 83 5.10 16.36 27.37
C ASP A 83 5.91 15.76 26.24
N LYS A 84 5.31 14.90 25.42
CA LYS A 84 5.94 14.31 24.23
C LYS A 84 6.16 15.31 23.08
N ALA A 85 5.51 16.45 23.11
CA ALA A 85 5.62 17.47 22.06
C ALA A 85 6.67 18.55 22.39
N LYS A 86 7.29 18.50 23.57
CA LYS A 86 8.36 19.42 23.98
C LYS A 86 9.62 19.16 23.14
N ASP A 87 10.19 20.23 22.63
CA ASP A 87 11.53 20.20 22.00
C ASP A 87 12.63 20.12 23.08
N GLU A 88 13.91 20.13 22.67
CA GLU A 88 15.07 20.07 23.55
C GLU A 88 15.14 21.24 24.56
N GLN A 89 14.47 22.34 24.25
CA GLN A 89 14.36 23.51 25.15
C GLN A 89 13.08 23.43 26.03
N GLY A 90 12.32 22.35 25.96
CA GLY A 90 11.07 22.16 26.70
C GLY A 90 9.88 22.95 26.14
N VAL A 91 9.99 23.48 24.91
CA VAL A 91 8.99 24.34 24.29
C VAL A 91 8.08 23.52 23.36
N VAL A 92 6.78 23.77 23.43
CA VAL A 92 5.79 23.21 22.51
C VAL A 92 5.42 24.25 21.47
N LYS A 93 5.42 23.88 20.19
CA LYS A 93 5.06 24.75 19.07
C LYS A 93 3.90 24.17 18.26
N ASN A 94 3.00 25.04 17.84
CA ASN A 94 1.95 24.63 16.91
C ASN A 94 2.58 24.09 15.60
N PRO A 95 2.18 22.91 15.15
CA PRO A 95 2.83 22.26 13.99
C PRO A 95 2.68 23.04 12.68
N ILE A 96 1.63 23.87 12.54
CA ILE A 96 1.35 24.66 11.34
C ILE A 96 2.01 26.03 11.45
N THR A 97 1.59 26.80 12.45
CA THR A 97 1.97 28.22 12.56
C THR A 97 3.34 28.42 13.18
N LYS A 98 3.95 27.37 13.74
CA LYS A 98 5.20 27.40 14.51
C LYS A 98 5.17 28.31 15.75
N LYS A 99 4.01 28.87 16.07
CA LYS A 99 3.82 29.70 17.25
C LYS A 99 4.04 28.85 18.51
N VAL A 100 4.79 29.40 19.48
CA VAL A 100 4.92 28.82 20.81
C VAL A 100 3.57 28.73 21.47
N MET A 101 3.30 27.62 22.14
CA MET A 101 2.04 27.35 22.82
C MET A 101 2.28 27.28 24.32
N ASP A 102 1.29 27.71 25.08
CA ASP A 102 1.26 27.58 26.55
C ASP A 102 0.26 26.49 26.93
N ILE A 103 0.59 25.66 27.92
CA ILE A 103 -0.27 24.59 28.41
C ILE A 103 -1.54 25.12 29.06
N GLU A 104 -1.47 26.31 29.65
CA GLU A 104 -2.59 26.99 30.32
C GLU A 104 -3.56 27.67 29.33
N GLU A 105 -3.11 27.92 28.08
CA GLU A 105 -3.97 28.40 27.01
C GLU A 105 -4.81 27.27 26.41
N PRO A 106 -6.00 27.55 25.83
CA PRO A 106 -6.80 26.55 25.16
C PRO A 106 -6.05 25.89 23.99
N TRP A 107 -5.93 24.57 24.02
CA TRP A 107 -5.40 23.77 22.95
C TRP A 107 -6.17 22.45 22.75
N ASP A 108 -6.16 21.94 21.53
CA ASP A 108 -6.81 20.70 21.13
C ASP A 108 -5.78 19.59 20.93
N MET A 109 -6.18 18.34 21.23
CA MET A 109 -5.44 17.14 20.82
C MET A 109 -5.72 16.87 19.35
N GLY A 110 -4.90 17.45 18.47
CA GLY A 110 -4.97 17.19 17.04
C GLY A 110 -4.42 15.81 16.68
N HIS A 111 -5.06 15.12 15.73
CA HIS A 111 -4.51 13.89 15.20
C HIS A 111 -3.29 14.19 14.33
N LYS A 112 -2.24 13.38 14.44
CA LYS A 112 -1.15 13.43 13.47
C LYS A 112 -1.67 12.98 12.10
N PRO A 113 -1.09 13.49 10.99
CA PRO A 113 -1.45 13.02 9.66
C PRO A 113 -1.38 11.49 9.56
N GLY A 114 -2.40 10.89 8.98
CA GLY A 114 -2.54 9.43 8.88
C GLY A 114 -3.14 8.75 10.12
N HIS A 115 -3.31 9.45 11.24
CA HIS A 115 -3.90 8.94 12.49
C HIS A 115 -5.32 9.46 12.74
N GLU A 116 -5.99 10.03 11.74
CA GLU A 116 -7.33 10.58 11.88
C GLU A 116 -8.33 9.53 12.39
N PHE A 117 -9.29 9.99 13.21
CA PHE A 117 -10.28 9.10 13.81
C PHE A 117 -10.98 8.18 12.79
N ARG A 118 -11.30 8.69 11.61
CA ARG A 118 -11.94 7.90 10.53
C ARG A 118 -11.09 6.70 10.09
N LYS A 119 -9.76 6.86 10.07
CA LYS A 119 -8.80 5.79 9.71
C LYS A 119 -8.67 4.77 10.85
N LEU A 120 -8.58 5.24 12.09
CA LEU A 120 -8.61 4.37 13.26
C LEU A 120 -9.90 3.54 13.33
N GLN A 121 -11.04 4.20 13.13
CA GLN A 121 -12.35 3.53 13.13
C GLN A 121 -12.45 2.46 12.05
N GLN A 122 -11.97 2.75 10.85
CA GLN A 122 -11.96 1.80 9.75
C GLN A 122 -11.03 0.62 10.03
N SER A 123 -9.81 0.90 10.47
CA SER A 123 -8.84 -0.14 10.83
C SER A 123 -9.37 -1.06 11.94
N ALA A 124 -10.03 -0.49 12.95
CA ALA A 124 -10.65 -1.27 14.03
C ALA A 124 -11.78 -2.18 13.52
N ALA A 125 -12.61 -1.67 12.60
CA ALA A 125 -13.70 -2.44 11.99
C ALA A 125 -13.14 -3.60 11.13
N ASP A 126 -12.14 -3.34 10.33
CA ASP A 126 -11.51 -4.35 9.46
C ASP A 126 -10.84 -5.46 10.27
N ARG A 127 -10.18 -5.11 11.38
CA ARG A 127 -9.56 -6.08 12.29
C ARG A 127 -10.53 -6.75 13.26
N LYS A 128 -11.77 -6.28 13.35
CA LYS A 128 -12.80 -6.78 14.31
C LYS A 128 -12.30 -6.84 15.75
N ILE A 129 -11.52 -5.82 16.15
CA ILE A 129 -10.94 -5.77 17.49
C ILE A 129 -12.00 -5.49 18.54
N THR A 130 -11.72 -5.86 19.79
CA THR A 130 -12.61 -5.58 20.90
C THR A 130 -12.72 -4.07 21.14
N ARG A 131 -13.86 -3.63 21.74
CA ARG A 131 -14.02 -2.24 22.14
C ARG A 131 -12.91 -1.76 23.09
N LYS A 132 -12.39 -2.64 23.93
CA LYS A 132 -11.26 -2.33 24.84
C LYS A 132 -9.99 -2.03 24.02
N GLN A 133 -9.64 -2.89 23.07
CA GLN A 133 -8.48 -2.66 22.20
C GLN A 133 -8.61 -1.37 21.38
N PHE A 134 -9.80 -1.10 20.84
CA PHE A 134 -10.07 0.17 20.15
C PHE A 134 -9.86 1.38 21.07
N LEU A 135 -10.32 1.33 22.32
CA LEU A 135 -10.12 2.41 23.29
C LEU A 135 -8.65 2.55 23.69
N ASP A 136 -7.88 1.47 23.72
CA ASP A 136 -6.44 1.51 23.98
C ASP A 136 -5.71 2.21 22.84
N GLU A 137 -6.05 1.90 21.59
CA GLU A 137 -5.51 2.56 20.40
C GLU A 137 -5.96 4.03 20.30
N TYR A 138 -7.25 4.32 20.55
CA TYR A 138 -7.78 5.68 20.56
C TYR A 138 -7.07 6.57 21.58
N ASN A 139 -6.64 6.04 22.71
CA ASN A 139 -5.94 6.78 23.74
C ASN A 139 -4.42 6.74 23.61
N ASN A 140 -3.88 6.22 22.49
CA ASN A 140 -2.44 6.20 22.27
C ASN A 140 -1.92 7.63 22.06
N PRO A 141 -1.08 8.17 22.98
CA PRO A 141 -0.62 9.55 22.90
C PRO A 141 0.29 9.81 21.68
N ASN A 142 0.85 8.77 21.05
CA ASN A 142 1.67 8.92 19.86
C ASN A 142 0.85 9.29 18.61
N SER A 143 -0.44 9.06 18.62
CA SER A 143 -1.36 9.42 17.54
C SER A 143 -1.77 10.89 17.52
N TYR A 144 -1.37 11.64 18.56
CA TYR A 144 -1.80 13.02 18.77
C TYR A 144 -0.62 13.97 18.89
N ARG A 145 -0.93 15.25 18.73
CA ARG A 145 -0.04 16.38 19.00
C ARG A 145 -0.84 17.59 19.47
N PRO A 146 -0.24 18.52 20.23
CA PRO A 146 -0.90 19.78 20.57
C PRO A 146 -1.11 20.64 19.33
N GLU A 147 -2.31 21.16 19.16
CA GLU A 147 -2.65 22.10 18.10
C GLU A 147 -3.48 23.26 18.67
N LEU A 148 -3.29 24.47 18.11
CA LEU A 148 -4.19 25.57 18.40
C LEU A 148 -5.61 25.22 17.91
N PRO A 149 -6.69 25.58 18.64
CA PRO A 149 -8.05 25.21 18.27
C PRO A 149 -8.43 25.59 16.84
N LYS A 150 -7.99 26.77 16.38
CA LYS A 150 -8.23 27.23 15.00
C LYS A 150 -7.56 26.32 13.98
N SER A 151 -6.32 25.87 14.25
CA SER A 151 -5.57 24.98 13.37
C SER A 151 -6.21 23.59 13.31
N ASN A 152 -6.53 23.01 14.47
CA ASN A 152 -7.14 21.68 14.54
C ASN A 152 -8.52 21.64 13.86
N ARG A 153 -9.38 22.65 14.13
CA ARG A 153 -10.74 22.70 13.59
C ARG A 153 -10.81 23.06 12.11
N SER A 154 -9.73 23.59 11.53
CA SER A 154 -9.64 23.82 10.07
C SER A 154 -9.36 22.55 9.28
N HIS A 155 -9.01 21.44 9.96
CA HIS A 155 -8.62 20.17 9.35
C HIS A 155 -7.48 20.28 8.32
N ILE A 156 -6.71 21.38 8.37
CA ILE A 156 -5.63 21.64 7.39
C ILE A 156 -4.45 20.68 7.55
N CYS A 157 -4.30 20.11 8.75
CA CYS A 157 -3.26 19.15 9.08
C CYS A 157 -3.68 17.70 8.92
N GLU A 158 -4.93 17.44 8.59
CA GLU A 158 -5.40 16.07 8.38
C GLU A 158 -4.91 15.55 7.02
N ASP A 159 -4.53 14.31 7.02
CA ASP A 159 -4.33 13.57 5.78
C ASP A 159 -5.69 13.33 5.13
N LYS A 160 -5.97 14.11 4.08
CA LYS A 160 -7.24 14.09 3.35
C LYS A 160 -7.40 12.86 2.46
N MET A 161 -6.36 12.07 2.29
CA MET A 161 -6.44 10.83 1.53
C MET A 161 -7.39 9.86 2.21
N ASP A 162 -8.23 9.25 1.41
CA ASP A 162 -9.25 8.33 1.90
C ASP A 162 -8.76 6.90 2.10
N PHE A 163 -7.52 6.60 1.79
CA PHE A 163 -6.92 5.30 2.05
C PHE A 163 -6.16 5.28 3.38
N TYR A 164 -5.95 4.10 3.93
CA TYR A 164 -5.07 3.82 5.05
C TYR A 164 -4.21 2.60 4.70
N PHE A 165 -3.12 2.41 5.43
CA PHE A 165 -2.11 1.40 5.09
C PHE A 165 -2.47 -0.02 5.54
N GLY A 166 -3.73 -0.37 5.54
CA GLY A 166 -4.21 -1.68 5.91
C GLY A 166 -4.58 -1.85 7.39
N PRO A 167 -5.28 -2.95 7.72
CA PRO A 167 -5.85 -3.15 9.05
C PRO A 167 -4.80 -3.29 10.15
N TRP A 168 -3.59 -3.70 9.80
CA TRP A 168 -2.50 -3.93 10.75
C TRP A 168 -1.63 -2.69 11.01
N PHE A 169 -1.82 -1.63 10.27
CA PHE A 169 -1.12 -0.36 10.43
C PHE A 169 -1.11 0.16 11.89
N TRP A 170 -2.22 0.00 12.60
CA TRP A 170 -2.35 0.42 13.99
C TRP A 170 -1.78 -0.56 15.02
N ARG A 171 -1.56 -1.81 14.65
CA ARG A 171 -0.98 -2.83 15.54
C ARG A 171 0.50 -2.63 15.81
N LYS A 172 1.23 -2.24 14.80
CA LYS A 172 2.66 -1.91 14.92
C LYS A 172 2.89 -0.59 15.66
N GLY A 173 1.90 0.02 16.07
CA GLY A 173 1.50 1.18 16.82
C GLY A 173 2.48 1.94 17.61
N LEU A 174 3.76 2.06 17.30
CA LEU A 174 4.59 2.95 18.11
C LEU A 174 5.89 3.38 17.44
N THR A 175 6.42 2.60 16.61
CA THR A 175 7.43 2.95 15.65
C THR A 175 6.79 2.73 14.29
N ILE A 176 5.87 3.60 13.93
CA ILE A 176 5.48 3.67 12.56
C ILE A 176 6.74 4.04 11.85
N GLU A 177 7.19 3.07 11.20
CA GLU A 177 8.11 3.15 10.15
C GLU A 177 7.75 4.41 9.39
N TYR A 178 8.44 5.47 9.76
CA TYR A 178 8.35 6.80 9.16
C TYR A 178 8.49 6.63 7.64
N ASP A 179 9.23 5.63 7.28
CA ASP A 179 9.60 5.19 5.95
C ASP A 179 8.40 4.80 5.08
N LYS A 180 7.46 3.99 5.56
CA LYS A 180 6.27 3.59 4.78
C LYS A 180 5.35 4.75 4.43
N LYS A 181 5.22 5.72 5.32
CA LYS A 181 4.45 6.93 5.03
C LYS A 181 5.12 7.79 3.99
N GLU A 182 6.44 7.91 4.07
CA GLU A 182 7.20 8.67 3.09
C GLU A 182 7.20 7.97 1.74
N ILE A 183 7.34 6.64 1.70
CA ILE A 183 7.18 5.83 0.50
C ILE A 183 5.80 6.06 -0.13
N ALA A 184 4.73 5.94 0.66
CA ALA A 184 3.38 6.14 0.14
C ALA A 184 3.11 7.58 -0.33
N ARG A 185 3.67 8.59 0.35
CA ARG A 185 3.60 10.00 -0.10
C ARG A 185 4.36 10.20 -1.41
N LYS A 186 5.57 9.67 -1.48
CA LYS A 186 6.40 9.74 -2.68
C LYS A 186 5.68 9.13 -3.89
N LEU A 187 5.05 7.97 -3.70
CA LEU A 187 4.23 7.34 -4.73
C LEU A 187 3.03 8.20 -5.13
N LEU A 188 2.31 8.75 -4.15
CA LEU A 188 1.17 9.62 -4.43
C LEU A 188 1.57 10.88 -5.22
N ASP A 189 2.66 11.52 -4.82
CA ASP A 189 3.12 12.78 -5.39
C ASP A 189 3.70 12.58 -6.81
N ASN A 190 4.34 11.45 -7.09
CA ASN A 190 5.03 11.23 -8.36
C ASN A 190 4.25 10.30 -9.32
N VAL A 191 3.63 9.24 -8.81
CA VAL A 191 2.80 8.34 -9.62
C VAL A 191 1.44 8.98 -9.85
N GLY A 192 0.82 9.53 -8.81
CA GLY A 192 -0.48 10.19 -8.93
C GLY A 192 -1.64 9.23 -9.16
N GLY A 193 -2.64 9.70 -9.93
CA GLY A 193 -3.86 8.95 -10.22
C GLY A 193 -4.84 8.90 -9.03
N THR A 194 -5.88 8.06 -9.15
CA THR A 194 -6.82 7.83 -8.04
C THR A 194 -6.24 6.77 -7.11
N PRO A 195 -5.82 7.13 -5.87
CA PRO A 195 -5.09 6.23 -5.01
C PRO A 195 -5.99 5.17 -4.37
N ARG A 196 -5.48 3.94 -4.33
CA ARG A 196 -6.02 2.80 -3.57
C ARG A 196 -4.87 2.03 -2.95
N VAL A 197 -5.18 1.20 -1.94
CA VAL A 197 -4.20 0.28 -1.34
C VAL A 197 -4.83 -1.10 -1.20
N TYR A 198 -4.09 -2.11 -1.60
CA TYR A 198 -4.43 -3.51 -1.42
C TYR A 198 -3.44 -4.13 -0.43
N ALA A 199 -3.91 -4.89 0.56
CA ALA A 199 -3.03 -5.65 1.43
C ALA A 199 -3.02 -7.11 1.05
N PHE A 200 -1.84 -7.67 1.05
CA PHE A 200 -1.60 -9.08 0.75
C PHE A 200 -0.89 -9.75 1.92
N LYS A 201 -1.15 -11.04 2.07
CA LYS A 201 -0.53 -11.87 3.10
C LYS A 201 -0.24 -13.24 2.53
N ASP A 202 0.99 -13.74 2.75
CA ASP A 202 1.38 -15.09 2.34
C ASP A 202 1.01 -16.14 3.40
N GLU A 203 1.22 -17.41 3.07
CA GLU A 203 0.96 -18.53 4.00
C GLU A 203 1.85 -18.50 5.24
N SER A 204 3.04 -17.90 5.17
CA SER A 204 3.96 -17.74 6.29
C SER A 204 3.58 -16.60 7.23
N GLY A 205 2.59 -15.80 6.85
CA GLY A 205 2.11 -14.64 7.60
C GLY A 205 2.85 -13.35 7.29
N LYS A 206 3.71 -13.30 6.25
CA LYS A 206 4.30 -12.05 5.76
C LYS A 206 3.23 -11.21 5.08
N GLU A 207 3.29 -9.90 5.26
CA GLU A 207 2.31 -8.95 4.77
C GLU A 207 2.99 -7.90 3.90
N ILE A 208 2.33 -7.50 2.81
CA ILE A 208 2.75 -6.42 1.92
C ILE A 208 1.55 -5.59 1.48
N ASP A 209 1.69 -4.28 1.51
CA ASP A 209 0.71 -3.36 0.95
C ASP A 209 1.09 -3.01 -0.49
N ILE A 210 0.10 -2.96 -1.38
CA ILE A 210 0.28 -2.53 -2.77
C ILE A 210 -0.50 -1.24 -2.98
N PHE A 211 0.23 -0.14 -3.18
CA PHE A 211 -0.33 1.11 -3.66
C PHE A 211 -0.82 0.95 -5.10
N CYS A 212 -1.96 1.53 -5.43
CA CYS A 212 -2.49 1.64 -6.78
C CYS A 212 -2.78 3.10 -7.09
N GLY A 213 -2.23 3.62 -8.18
CA GLY A 213 -2.64 4.87 -8.82
C GLY A 213 -3.45 4.53 -10.07
N ALA A 214 -4.79 4.60 -9.98
CA ALA A 214 -5.63 4.35 -11.14
C ALA A 214 -5.63 5.56 -12.08
N ASP A 215 -5.70 5.31 -13.39
CA ASP A 215 -5.58 6.31 -14.46
C ASP A 215 -4.24 7.08 -14.39
N SER A 216 -3.15 6.36 -14.14
CA SER A 216 -1.78 6.88 -14.11
C SER A 216 -0.79 5.82 -14.65
N PRO A 217 0.19 6.24 -15.49
CA PRO A 217 0.55 7.59 -15.93
C PRO A 217 -0.37 8.19 -16.98
N ILE A 218 -1.26 7.39 -17.57
CA ILE A 218 -2.25 7.80 -18.58
C ILE A 218 -3.62 7.19 -18.27
N GLU A 219 -4.67 7.73 -18.87
CA GLU A 219 -6.02 7.20 -18.76
C GLU A 219 -6.07 5.71 -19.17
N HIS A 220 -6.86 4.90 -18.45
CA HIS A 220 -6.98 3.44 -18.61
C HIS A 220 -5.72 2.63 -18.28
N VAL A 221 -4.70 3.23 -17.71
CA VAL A 221 -3.55 2.53 -17.13
C VAL A 221 -3.59 2.66 -15.63
N SER A 222 -3.27 1.57 -14.92
CA SER A 222 -3.11 1.57 -13.47
C SER A 222 -1.69 1.20 -13.10
N SER A 223 -1.12 1.97 -12.17
CA SER A 223 0.23 1.77 -11.65
C SER A 223 0.18 1.21 -10.24
N TYR A 224 0.97 0.20 -9.96
CA TYR A 224 0.99 -0.53 -8.70
C TYR A 224 2.39 -0.56 -8.12
N SER A 225 2.54 -0.21 -6.84
CA SER A 225 3.83 -0.28 -6.14
C SER A 225 3.68 -0.95 -4.79
N THR A 226 4.68 -1.72 -4.42
CA THR A 226 4.81 -2.21 -3.05
C THR A 226 4.99 -1.04 -2.09
N VAL A 227 4.52 -1.22 -0.86
CA VAL A 227 4.78 -0.34 0.30
C VAL A 227 5.11 -1.25 1.48
N GLY A 228 6.39 -1.32 1.82
CA GLY A 228 6.90 -2.13 2.90
C GLY A 228 7.75 -3.32 2.49
N LEU A 229 8.05 -3.51 1.21
CA LEU A 229 9.09 -4.44 0.77
C LEU A 229 10.47 -3.97 1.31
N SER A 230 10.67 -2.67 1.42
CA SER A 230 11.86 -2.05 2.00
C SER A 230 12.13 -2.39 3.46
N ASP A 231 11.17 -2.96 4.21
CA ASP A 231 11.43 -3.53 5.53
C ASP A 231 12.40 -4.72 5.48
N TYR A 232 12.55 -5.33 4.30
CA TYR A 232 13.37 -6.52 4.09
C TYR A 232 14.73 -6.13 3.52
N THR A 233 15.79 -6.68 4.10
CA THR A 233 17.15 -6.35 3.69
C THR A 233 17.54 -7.02 2.39
N LEU A 234 18.15 -6.25 1.48
CA LEU A 234 18.77 -6.79 0.26
C LEU A 234 20.22 -7.27 0.51
N ASN A 235 20.70 -7.18 1.76
CA ASN A 235 22.10 -7.48 2.13
C ASN A 235 23.14 -6.70 1.30
N LYS A 236 22.79 -5.50 0.87
CA LYS A 236 23.64 -4.56 0.12
C LYS A 236 23.69 -3.22 0.82
N LYS A 237 24.78 -2.48 0.61
CA LYS A 237 24.97 -1.14 1.16
C LYS A 237 25.46 -0.18 0.09
N ILE A 238 25.09 1.09 0.28
CA ILE A 238 25.61 2.25 -0.45
C ILE A 238 26.03 3.26 0.63
N ASP A 239 27.28 3.69 0.62
CA ASP A 239 27.83 4.67 1.58
C ASP A 239 27.48 4.35 3.06
N ASP A 240 27.71 3.07 3.45
CA ASP A 240 27.41 2.52 4.77
C ASP A 240 25.92 2.40 5.13
N LYS A 241 25.00 2.90 4.31
CA LYS A 241 23.56 2.73 4.48
C LYS A 241 23.04 1.46 3.82
N SER A 242 22.09 0.80 4.44
CA SER A 242 21.44 -0.40 3.87
C SER A 242 20.63 -0.05 2.65
N LEU A 243 20.87 -0.74 1.53
CA LEU A 243 20.04 -0.61 0.34
C LEU A 243 18.74 -1.41 0.52
N ARG A 244 17.63 -0.76 0.26
CA ARG A 244 16.27 -1.28 0.30
C ARG A 244 15.59 -1.00 -1.04
N ALA A 245 14.53 -1.73 -1.35
CA ALA A 245 13.79 -1.48 -2.59
C ALA A 245 12.28 -1.69 -2.43
N GLU A 246 11.55 -0.97 -3.26
CA GLU A 246 10.14 -1.21 -3.57
C GLU A 246 10.02 -1.61 -5.05
N ILE A 247 9.00 -2.39 -5.39
CA ILE A 247 8.73 -2.80 -6.78
C ILE A 247 7.52 -2.01 -7.28
N ILE A 248 7.63 -1.39 -8.46
CA ILE A 248 6.53 -0.70 -9.11
C ILE A 248 6.33 -1.28 -10.52
N GLY A 249 5.09 -1.36 -10.98
CA GLY A 249 4.74 -1.77 -12.34
C GLY A 249 3.45 -1.12 -12.78
N SER A 250 3.20 -1.10 -14.08
CA SER A 250 1.98 -0.54 -14.66
C SER A 250 1.39 -1.48 -15.70
N THR A 251 0.07 -1.42 -15.84
CA THR A 251 -0.65 -2.24 -16.82
C THR A 251 -1.97 -1.58 -17.20
N ASP A 252 -2.54 -2.02 -18.32
CA ASP A 252 -3.93 -1.68 -18.66
C ASP A 252 -4.87 -1.96 -17.47
N SER A 253 -5.73 -1.01 -17.14
CA SER A 253 -6.63 -1.08 -15.98
C SER A 253 -7.61 -2.27 -16.03
N ARG A 254 -7.74 -2.96 -17.16
CA ARG A 254 -8.50 -4.20 -17.30
C ARG A 254 -7.82 -5.41 -16.66
N ASN A 255 -6.53 -5.31 -16.38
CA ASN A 255 -5.73 -6.39 -15.79
C ASN A 255 -5.85 -6.36 -14.27
N ASP A 256 -7.01 -6.73 -13.75
CA ASP A 256 -7.41 -6.59 -12.33
C ASP A 256 -6.55 -7.40 -11.35
N LEU A 257 -5.86 -8.45 -11.83
CA LEU A 257 -5.00 -9.32 -11.02
C LEU A 257 -3.53 -8.87 -10.98
N PHE A 258 -3.21 -7.76 -11.62
CA PHE A 258 -1.83 -7.27 -11.64
C PHE A 258 -1.25 -6.95 -10.25
N PRO A 259 -2.01 -6.41 -9.28
CA PRO A 259 -1.49 -6.24 -7.91
C PRO A 259 -1.12 -7.57 -7.23
N ASN A 260 -1.76 -8.69 -7.60
CA ASN A 260 -1.37 -10.01 -7.13
C ASN A 260 0.00 -10.42 -7.69
N ILE A 261 0.27 -10.10 -8.96
CA ILE A 261 1.57 -10.37 -9.59
C ILE A 261 2.68 -9.60 -8.87
N ILE A 262 2.44 -8.30 -8.59
CA ILE A 262 3.41 -7.47 -7.86
C ILE A 262 3.63 -8.00 -6.43
N SER A 263 2.56 -8.43 -5.73
CA SER A 263 2.68 -9.01 -4.39
C SER A 263 3.46 -10.33 -4.40
N ASP A 264 3.24 -11.19 -5.38
CA ASP A 264 3.98 -12.45 -5.53
C ASP A 264 5.48 -12.21 -5.78
N CYS A 265 5.81 -11.23 -6.62
CA CYS A 265 7.20 -10.81 -6.81
C CYS A 265 7.82 -10.34 -5.49
N ALA A 266 7.08 -9.53 -4.72
CA ALA A 266 7.53 -9.05 -3.42
C ALA A 266 7.75 -10.20 -2.43
N PHE A 267 6.83 -11.16 -2.33
CA PHE A 267 6.98 -12.31 -1.44
C PHE A 267 8.20 -13.17 -1.78
N LYS A 268 8.51 -13.35 -3.06
CA LYS A 268 9.75 -14.05 -3.49
C LYS A 268 11.03 -13.31 -3.08
N VAL A 269 10.99 -11.98 -3.01
CA VAL A 269 12.10 -11.19 -2.45
C VAL A 269 12.15 -11.33 -0.94
N MET A 270 11.01 -11.24 -0.26
CA MET A 270 10.90 -11.32 1.20
C MET A 270 11.31 -12.67 1.77
N ASP A 271 11.14 -13.75 1.03
CA ASP A 271 11.56 -15.11 1.44
C ASP A 271 12.99 -15.43 1.01
N GLY A 272 13.63 -14.54 0.26
CA GLY A 272 15.01 -14.70 -0.23
C GLY A 272 15.15 -15.61 -1.44
N SER A 273 14.04 -16.08 -2.04
CA SER A 273 14.09 -16.96 -3.23
C SER A 273 14.45 -16.22 -4.51
N SER A 274 14.30 -14.89 -4.52
CA SER A 274 14.67 -14.05 -5.65
C SER A 274 15.41 -12.79 -5.19
N PRO A 275 16.47 -12.37 -5.92
CA PRO A 275 17.12 -11.09 -5.66
C PRO A 275 16.17 -9.94 -6.04
N CYS A 276 16.43 -8.74 -5.50
CA CYS A 276 15.76 -7.51 -5.89
C CYS A 276 16.79 -6.54 -6.49
N MET A 277 16.99 -6.65 -7.81
CA MET A 277 17.95 -5.84 -8.56
C MET A 277 17.58 -5.78 -10.04
N PRO A 278 18.07 -4.78 -10.81
CA PRO A 278 17.87 -4.75 -12.25
C PRO A 278 18.39 -6.05 -12.90
N GLY A 279 17.62 -6.59 -13.85
CA GLY A 279 17.90 -7.87 -14.50
C GLY A 279 17.35 -9.11 -13.76
N THR A 280 16.70 -8.97 -12.62
CA THR A 280 15.98 -10.08 -11.98
C THR A 280 14.73 -10.41 -12.79
N VAL A 281 14.50 -11.68 -13.07
CA VAL A 281 13.28 -12.18 -13.73
C VAL A 281 12.49 -13.08 -12.77
N PHE A 282 11.24 -12.74 -12.55
CA PHE A 282 10.27 -13.58 -11.85
C PHE A 282 9.56 -14.46 -12.88
N LEU A 283 10.00 -15.72 -12.97
CA LEU A 283 9.46 -16.69 -13.93
C LEU A 283 7.99 -17.01 -13.63
N ASN A 284 7.19 -17.08 -14.70
CA ASN A 284 5.75 -17.42 -14.68
C ASN A 284 4.90 -16.50 -13.79
N ALA A 285 5.40 -15.33 -13.42
CA ALA A 285 4.69 -14.42 -12.54
C ALA A 285 3.34 -13.97 -13.13
N ILE A 286 3.28 -13.76 -14.45
CA ILE A 286 2.06 -13.39 -15.17
C ILE A 286 1.25 -14.62 -15.53
N ASP A 287 1.91 -15.69 -15.99
CA ASP A 287 1.25 -16.91 -16.46
C ASP A 287 0.39 -17.58 -15.38
N ASN A 288 0.76 -17.41 -14.11
CA ASN A 288 -0.03 -17.89 -12.98
C ASN A 288 -1.42 -17.23 -12.88
N TYR A 289 -1.61 -16.03 -13.46
CA TYR A 289 -2.84 -15.24 -13.37
C TYR A 289 -3.54 -15.06 -14.72
N TYR A 290 -2.77 -14.98 -15.81
CA TYR A 290 -3.25 -14.72 -17.17
C TYR A 290 -2.68 -15.76 -18.15
N LEU A 291 -3.28 -16.95 -18.17
CA LEU A 291 -2.81 -18.12 -18.96
C LEU A 291 -2.69 -17.83 -20.46
N ASP A 292 -3.62 -17.02 -20.99
CA ASP A 292 -3.68 -16.68 -22.42
C ASP A 292 -2.86 -15.42 -22.76
N SER A 293 -2.13 -14.85 -21.81
CA SER A 293 -1.28 -13.68 -22.05
C SER A 293 -0.05 -14.06 -22.89
N ASN A 294 0.38 -13.16 -23.79
CA ASN A 294 1.65 -13.29 -24.48
C ASN A 294 2.84 -13.05 -23.53
N MET A 295 2.67 -12.22 -22.52
CA MET A 295 3.67 -11.98 -21.49
C MET A 295 3.53 -13.03 -20.39
N LYS A 296 4.65 -13.63 -19.98
CA LYS A 296 4.69 -14.74 -19.03
C LYS A 296 5.40 -14.39 -17.73
N HIS A 297 6.40 -13.54 -17.81
CA HIS A 297 7.34 -13.27 -16.72
C HIS A 297 7.39 -11.78 -16.40
N MET A 298 7.96 -11.43 -15.23
CA MET A 298 8.25 -10.05 -14.85
C MET A 298 9.74 -9.83 -14.74
N LEU A 299 10.26 -8.84 -15.47
CA LEU A 299 11.67 -8.41 -15.43
C LEU A 299 11.77 -7.12 -14.61
N LEU A 300 12.69 -7.07 -13.64
CA LEU A 300 13.00 -5.83 -12.93
C LEU A 300 14.01 -4.99 -13.70
N THR A 301 13.71 -3.70 -13.84
CA THR A 301 14.56 -2.68 -14.45
C THR A 301 14.57 -1.40 -13.61
N ILE A 302 15.34 -0.41 -14.02
CA ILE A 302 15.34 0.93 -13.40
C ILE A 302 14.05 1.65 -13.81
N PRO A 303 13.37 2.38 -12.89
CA PRO A 303 12.17 3.15 -13.24
C PRO A 303 12.47 4.23 -14.28
N PHE A 304 11.56 4.39 -15.25
CA PHE A 304 11.67 5.38 -16.32
C PHE A 304 10.37 6.15 -16.61
N LEU A 305 9.24 5.76 -15.97
CA LEU A 305 7.94 6.41 -16.19
C LEU A 305 7.72 7.62 -15.30
N TRP A 306 8.40 7.69 -14.15
CA TRP A 306 8.22 8.72 -13.15
C TRP A 306 9.57 9.18 -12.60
N GLU A 307 9.60 10.39 -12.06
CA GLU A 307 10.76 10.90 -11.32
C GLU A 307 10.78 10.36 -9.87
N LEU A 308 10.84 9.04 -9.75
CA LEU A 308 10.96 8.35 -8.47
C LEU A 308 12.44 8.35 -8.02
N HIS A 309 12.86 9.48 -7.44
CA HIS A 309 14.18 9.55 -6.81
C HIS A 309 14.20 8.72 -5.54
N ASP A 310 15.38 8.14 -5.23
CA ASP A 310 15.60 7.39 -4.01
C ASP A 310 15.23 8.22 -2.77
N LEU A 311 14.74 7.53 -1.73
CA LEU A 311 14.57 8.11 -0.41
C LEU A 311 15.80 7.78 0.43
N GLU A 312 16.38 8.82 1.00
CA GLU A 312 17.53 8.70 1.89
C GLU A 312 17.09 8.92 3.33
N PHE A 313 17.34 7.90 4.16
CA PHE A 313 17.15 7.91 5.61
C PHE A 313 18.50 7.84 6.33
N ASP A 314 18.52 7.95 7.65
CA ASP A 314 19.76 7.95 8.43
C ASP A 314 20.61 6.70 8.19
N HIS A 315 19.98 5.53 8.05
CA HIS A 315 20.66 4.24 7.95
C HIS A 315 20.33 3.44 6.69
N GLU A 316 19.46 3.96 5.84
CA GLU A 316 18.89 3.23 4.70
C GLU A 316 18.72 4.13 3.48
N TYR A 317 18.87 3.53 2.28
CA TYR A 317 18.40 4.05 1.01
C TYR A 317 17.25 3.18 0.52
N VAL A 318 16.13 3.78 0.16
CA VAL A 318 15.01 3.08 -0.48
C VAL A 318 14.93 3.53 -1.94
N THR A 319 15.14 2.58 -2.84
CA THR A 319 15.01 2.78 -4.29
C THR A 319 13.76 2.10 -4.83
N TRP A 320 13.40 2.36 -6.07
CA TRP A 320 12.35 1.65 -6.78
C TRP A 320 12.93 0.84 -7.93
N LEU A 321 12.33 -0.31 -8.19
CA LEU A 321 12.58 -1.10 -9.39
C LEU A 321 11.29 -1.24 -10.17
N PHE A 322 11.37 -1.05 -11.48
CA PHE A 322 10.22 -1.16 -12.37
C PHE A 322 10.07 -2.59 -12.90
N ALA A 323 8.88 -3.15 -12.76
CA ALA A 323 8.55 -4.49 -13.19
C ALA A 323 7.92 -4.45 -14.59
N VAL A 324 8.66 -4.94 -15.59
CA VAL A 324 8.25 -4.98 -17.00
C VAL A 324 7.78 -6.39 -17.38
N PRO A 325 6.57 -6.52 -17.95
CA PRO A 325 6.11 -7.79 -18.52
C PRO A 325 6.97 -8.23 -19.70
N ILE A 326 7.43 -9.48 -19.70
CA ILE A 326 8.19 -10.08 -20.79
C ILE A 326 7.61 -11.45 -21.20
N SER A 327 7.77 -11.79 -22.48
CA SER A 327 7.38 -13.07 -23.04
C SER A 327 8.43 -14.16 -22.80
N GLU A 328 8.09 -15.41 -23.10
CA GLU A 328 9.02 -16.54 -23.07
C GLU A 328 10.20 -16.34 -24.02
N SER A 329 9.95 -15.89 -25.28
CA SER A 329 11.03 -15.63 -26.24
C SER A 329 11.95 -14.49 -25.81
N GLU A 330 11.41 -13.43 -25.20
CA GLU A 330 12.18 -12.33 -24.64
C GLU A 330 13.02 -12.77 -23.44
N TYR A 331 12.51 -13.68 -22.62
CA TYR A 331 13.28 -14.30 -21.55
C TYR A 331 14.45 -15.13 -22.10
N HIS A 332 14.22 -15.94 -23.11
CA HIS A 332 15.31 -16.69 -23.78
C HIS A 332 16.36 -15.74 -24.37
N PHE A 333 15.94 -14.70 -25.06
CA PHE A 333 16.84 -13.68 -25.57
C PHE A 333 17.66 -13.01 -24.45
N PHE A 334 17.02 -12.70 -23.32
CA PHE A 334 17.70 -12.15 -22.14
C PHE A 334 18.78 -13.11 -21.61
N VAL A 335 18.47 -14.40 -21.49
CA VAL A 335 19.42 -15.41 -21.01
C VAL A 335 20.64 -15.51 -21.92
N GLU A 336 20.44 -15.46 -23.22
CA GLU A 336 21.52 -15.58 -24.22
C GLU A 336 22.32 -14.29 -24.40
N ASN A 337 21.66 -13.15 -24.35
CA ASN A 337 22.23 -11.87 -24.78
C ASN A 337 22.46 -10.88 -23.64
N GLY A 338 21.86 -11.12 -22.47
CA GLY A 338 21.95 -10.29 -21.29
C GLY A 338 20.94 -9.15 -21.26
N TYR A 339 20.79 -8.59 -20.05
CA TYR A 339 19.82 -7.58 -19.69
C TYR A 339 19.87 -6.32 -20.57
N GLN A 340 21.07 -5.74 -20.75
CA GLN A 340 21.23 -4.48 -21.49
C GLN A 340 20.78 -4.57 -22.94
N LYS A 341 21.04 -5.71 -23.60
CA LYS A 341 20.63 -5.88 -25.01
C LYS A 341 19.11 -5.98 -25.13
N LEU A 342 18.43 -6.60 -24.18
CA LEU A 342 16.98 -6.68 -24.17
C LEU A 342 16.37 -5.29 -23.94
N GLU A 343 16.89 -4.49 -23.00
CA GLU A 343 16.42 -3.11 -22.80
C GLU A 343 16.61 -2.24 -24.05
N MET A 344 17.79 -2.31 -24.68
CA MET A 344 18.02 -1.59 -25.94
C MET A 344 17.04 -2.00 -27.04
N LEU A 345 16.63 -3.28 -27.06
CA LEU A 345 15.66 -3.78 -28.01
C LEU A 345 14.27 -3.26 -27.71
N PHE A 346 13.87 -3.22 -26.45
CA PHE A 346 12.61 -2.63 -25.99
C PHE A 346 12.50 -1.13 -26.36
N GLU A 347 13.55 -0.39 -26.10
CA GLU A 347 13.63 1.02 -26.46
C GLU A 347 13.56 1.22 -27.98
N LYS A 348 14.34 0.46 -28.75
CA LYS A 348 14.33 0.54 -30.22
C LYS A 348 12.97 0.19 -30.82
N LYS A 349 12.26 -0.77 -30.24
CA LYS A 349 10.96 -1.24 -30.73
C LYS A 349 9.78 -0.45 -30.14
N GLN A 350 10.02 0.44 -29.16
CA GLN A 350 8.97 1.24 -28.50
C GLN A 350 7.82 0.34 -28.02
N ILE A 351 8.14 -0.67 -27.21
CA ILE A 351 7.15 -1.66 -26.75
C ILE A 351 6.05 -1.00 -25.94
N ASP A 352 4.82 -1.52 -26.05
CA ASP A 352 3.75 -1.19 -25.13
C ASP A 352 3.90 -2.01 -23.83
N ILE A 353 4.46 -1.41 -22.81
CA ILE A 353 4.71 -2.05 -21.51
C ILE A 353 3.43 -2.31 -20.70
N TYR A 354 2.31 -1.71 -21.07
CA TYR A 354 1.03 -1.84 -20.37
C TYR A 354 0.20 -3.01 -20.90
N ASP A 355 0.45 -3.43 -22.13
CA ASP A 355 -0.31 -4.50 -22.78
C ASP A 355 0.33 -5.87 -22.53
N LEU A 356 -0.33 -6.70 -21.72
CA LEU A 356 0.09 -8.08 -21.46
C LEU A 356 -0.04 -9.00 -22.70
N ASN A 357 -0.74 -8.53 -23.74
CA ASN A 357 -0.95 -9.28 -24.99
C ASN A 357 -0.18 -8.70 -26.18
N ARG A 358 0.73 -7.75 -25.92
CA ARG A 358 1.61 -7.23 -26.98
C ARG A 358 2.39 -8.35 -27.68
N SER A 359 2.74 -8.13 -28.91
CA SER A 359 3.63 -9.06 -29.62
C SER A 359 5.05 -9.04 -29.01
N PRO A 360 5.70 -10.20 -28.86
CA PRO A 360 7.12 -10.26 -28.52
C PRO A 360 7.98 -9.50 -29.53
N VAL A 361 9.12 -8.99 -29.08
CA VAL A 361 10.07 -8.28 -29.97
C VAL A 361 11.16 -9.18 -30.57
N VAL A 362 11.20 -10.43 -30.13
CA VAL A 362 12.11 -11.50 -30.60
C VAL A 362 11.35 -12.79 -30.76
#